data_5fc6976917c740983546dcd04988272c
#
_entry.id   5fc6976917c740983546dcd04988272c
#
_cell.length_a   1.000
_cell.length_b   1.000
_cell.length_c   1.000
_cell.angle_alpha   90.00
_cell.angle_beta   90.00
_cell.angle_gamma   90.00
#
_symmetry.space_group_name_H-M   'P 1'
#
loop_
_entity.id
_entity.type
_entity.pdbx_description
1 polymer ?
#
loop_
_entity_poly.entity_id
_entity_poly.type
_entity_poly.pdbx_seq_one_letter_code
_entity_poly.pdbx_strand_id
1 'polypeptide(L)'
;MSADRGASARRVEKPWGHELIWAHTDRYVGKILVIEAGKRLSLQRHVVKDESIYVAAGRLRLYLEDDSGEVRVEELVEGDHRHVPTGRIHRYEAIERTELIEVSTPELDDVVRLDDDFGREGTSAP
;
A
#
# COMPACT_ATOMS: atom_id res chain seq x y z
N MET A 1 2.97 8.63 30.18
CA MET A 1 2.45 9.25 28.96
C MET A 1 3.47 9.14 27.86
N SER A 2 3.03 8.76 26.71
CA SER A 2 3.90 8.66 25.56
C SER A 2 4.38 10.04 25.08
N ALA A 3 5.63 10.14 24.64
CA ALA A 3 6.14 11.33 23.97
C ALA A 3 5.38 11.61 22.66
N ASP A 4 4.70 10.59 22.11
CA ASP A 4 3.94 10.71 20.87
C ASP A 4 2.52 11.25 21.10
N ARG A 5 2.14 11.41 22.35
CA ARG A 5 0.82 11.91 22.66
C ARG A 5 0.63 13.31 22.09
N GLY A 6 -0.37 13.46 21.22
CA GLY A 6 -0.63 14.70 20.52
C GLY A 6 0.17 14.88 19.24
N ALA A 7 1.12 13.95 18.96
CA ALA A 7 1.84 13.99 17.70
C ALA A 7 0.94 13.48 16.57
N SER A 8 1.03 14.13 15.41
CA SER A 8 0.33 13.69 14.21
C SER A 8 1.05 12.53 13.57
N ALA A 9 0.33 11.71 12.84
CA ALA A 9 0.92 10.72 11.96
C ALA A 9 1.80 11.44 10.91
N ARG A 10 2.89 10.80 10.52
CA ARG A 10 3.77 11.36 9.50
C ARG A 10 3.08 11.26 8.15
N ARG A 11 2.86 12.40 7.51
CA ARG A 11 2.22 12.46 6.19
C ARG A 11 3.27 12.51 5.09
N VAL A 12 3.12 11.65 4.09
CA VAL A 12 3.98 11.61 2.91
C VAL A 12 3.11 11.77 1.68
N GLU A 13 3.34 12.83 0.90
CA GLU A 13 2.59 13.08 -0.33
C GLU A 13 3.04 12.09 -1.41
N LYS A 14 2.07 11.59 -2.17
CA LYS A 14 2.27 10.65 -3.27
C LYS A 14 1.54 11.14 -4.50
N PRO A 15 1.97 10.76 -5.71
CA PRO A 15 1.29 11.19 -6.94
C PRO A 15 -0.18 10.75 -7.00
N TRP A 16 -0.52 9.67 -6.32
CA TRP A 16 -1.87 9.09 -6.30
C TRP A 16 -2.70 9.52 -5.08
N GLY A 17 -2.13 10.28 -4.16
CA GLY A 17 -2.79 10.69 -2.92
C GLY A 17 -1.78 10.94 -1.81
N HIS A 18 -1.91 10.23 -0.70
CA HIS A 18 -0.92 10.36 0.39
C HIS A 18 -0.95 9.15 1.32
N GLU A 19 0.12 9.04 2.12
CA GLU A 19 0.23 8.05 3.20
C GLU A 19 0.28 8.77 4.53
N LEU A 20 -0.33 8.16 5.54
CA LEU A 20 -0.18 8.55 6.93
C LEU A 20 0.50 7.40 7.66
N ILE A 21 1.74 7.60 8.09
CA ILE A 21 2.49 6.59 8.83
C ILE A 21 2.22 6.82 10.31
N TRP A 22 1.41 5.96 10.92
CA TRP A 22 0.96 6.10 12.31
C TRP A 22 1.66 5.14 13.27
N ALA A 23 2.36 4.14 12.75
CA ALA A 23 3.16 3.22 13.55
C ALA A 23 4.43 2.86 12.78
N HIS A 24 5.57 2.97 13.44
CA HIS A 24 6.85 2.60 12.85
C HIS A 24 7.80 2.20 13.97
N THR A 25 8.07 0.91 14.05
CA THR A 25 9.01 0.33 15.01
C THR A 25 10.03 -0.50 14.25
N ASP A 26 10.96 -1.11 14.95
CA ASP A 26 11.93 -2.02 14.34
C ASP A 26 11.31 -3.34 13.90
N ARG A 27 10.03 -3.57 14.19
CA ARG A 27 9.34 -4.83 13.87
C ARG A 27 8.18 -4.67 12.90
N TYR A 28 7.54 -3.51 12.86
CA TYR A 28 6.35 -3.33 12.02
C TYR A 28 6.14 -1.86 11.63
N VAL A 29 5.31 -1.69 10.61
CA VAL A 29 4.83 -0.38 10.16
C VAL A 29 3.32 -0.44 10.02
N GLY A 30 2.64 0.64 10.44
CA GLY A 30 1.23 0.83 10.19
C GLY A 30 1.03 2.12 9.42
N LYS A 31 0.25 2.05 8.33
CA LYS A 31 -0.05 3.21 7.48
C LYS A 31 -1.52 3.27 7.15
N ILE A 32 -1.96 4.47 6.78
CA ILE A 32 -3.22 4.65 6.06
C ILE A 32 -2.83 5.19 4.70
N LEU A 33 -3.26 4.51 3.64
CA LEU A 33 -3.08 4.96 2.26
C LEU A 33 -4.38 5.61 1.82
N VAL A 34 -4.31 6.87 1.39
CA VAL A 34 -5.47 7.57 0.83
C VAL A 34 -5.22 7.70 -0.66
N ILE A 35 -6.01 6.96 -1.45
CA ILE A 35 -5.85 6.90 -2.90
C ILE A 35 -7.03 7.64 -3.54
N GLU A 36 -6.74 8.68 -4.29
CA GLU A 36 -7.79 9.47 -4.94
C GLU A 36 -8.47 8.67 -6.05
N ALA A 37 -9.75 8.95 -6.27
CA ALA A 37 -10.55 8.24 -7.27
C ALA A 37 -9.87 8.26 -8.64
N GLY A 38 -9.81 7.11 -9.28
CA GLY A 38 -9.18 6.95 -10.59
C GLY A 38 -7.67 6.89 -10.59
N LYS A 39 -7.03 7.00 -9.44
CA LYS A 39 -5.57 6.90 -9.32
C LYS A 39 -5.18 5.49 -8.87
N ARG A 40 -3.93 5.15 -9.13
CA ARG A 40 -3.40 3.83 -8.74
C ARG A 40 -1.92 3.92 -8.38
N LEU A 41 -1.49 3.02 -7.51
CA LEU A 41 -0.08 2.84 -7.22
C LEU A 41 0.61 2.13 -8.39
N SER A 42 1.93 2.07 -8.36
CA SER A 42 2.68 1.30 -9.34
C SER A 42 2.33 -0.19 -9.28
N LEU A 43 2.54 -0.88 -10.38
CA LEU A 43 2.61 -2.33 -10.38
C LEU A 43 3.97 -2.68 -9.79
N GLN A 44 4.00 -3.36 -8.67
CA GLN A 44 5.21 -3.46 -7.85
C GLN A 44 5.32 -4.79 -7.12
N ARG A 45 6.49 -5.05 -6.58
CA ARG A 45 6.74 -6.13 -5.63
C ARG A 45 7.71 -5.66 -4.56
N HIS A 46 7.73 -6.39 -3.46
CA HIS A 46 8.70 -6.18 -2.39
C HIS A 46 9.63 -7.38 -2.30
N VAL A 47 10.90 -7.14 -1.99
CA VAL A 47 11.90 -8.20 -1.89
C VAL A 47 11.83 -8.91 -0.53
N VAL A 48 11.59 -8.15 0.53
CA VAL A 48 11.57 -8.62 1.92
C VAL A 48 10.24 -8.32 2.61
N LYS A 49 9.67 -7.15 2.34
CA LYS A 49 8.49 -6.63 3.02
C LYS A 49 7.28 -7.55 2.82
N ASP A 50 6.61 -7.83 3.92
CA ASP A 50 5.33 -8.56 3.94
C ASP A 50 4.26 -7.61 4.44
N GLU A 51 3.11 -7.58 3.80
CA GLU A 51 2.06 -6.63 4.16
C GLU A 51 0.67 -7.22 4.08
N SER A 52 -0.27 -6.57 4.80
CA SER A 52 -1.70 -6.84 4.69
C SER A 52 -2.44 -5.52 4.62
N ILE A 53 -3.55 -5.53 3.90
CA ILE A 53 -4.40 -4.34 3.73
C ILE A 53 -5.81 -4.62 4.22
N TYR A 54 -6.46 -3.56 4.69
CA TYR A 54 -7.86 -3.55 5.09
C TYR A 54 -8.52 -2.31 4.47
N VAL A 55 -9.63 -2.51 3.78
CA VAL A 55 -10.36 -1.39 3.15
C VAL A 55 -11.21 -0.70 4.22
N ALA A 56 -10.77 0.47 4.66
CA ALA A 56 -11.49 1.26 5.67
C ALA A 56 -12.63 2.08 5.05
N ALA A 57 -12.48 2.48 3.79
CA ALA A 57 -13.51 3.24 3.07
C ALA A 57 -13.23 3.16 1.57
N GLY A 58 -14.29 3.24 0.77
CA GLY A 58 -14.19 3.33 -0.68
C GLY A 58 -14.30 1.99 -1.39
N ARG A 59 -13.76 1.95 -2.61
CA ARG A 59 -13.82 0.78 -3.48
C ARG A 59 -12.50 0.65 -4.22
N LEU A 60 -11.85 -0.50 -4.03
CA LEU A 60 -10.50 -0.78 -4.51
C LEU A 60 -10.52 -1.87 -5.58
N ARG A 61 -9.71 -1.71 -6.61
CA ARG A 61 -9.37 -2.82 -7.51
C ARG A 61 -7.97 -3.27 -7.13
N LEU A 62 -7.88 -4.53 -6.68
CA LEU A 62 -6.62 -5.15 -6.29
C LEU A 62 -6.11 -6.05 -7.40
N TYR A 63 -4.88 -5.79 -7.85
CA TYR A 63 -4.15 -6.69 -8.75
C TYR A 63 -3.17 -7.44 -7.87
N LEU A 64 -3.24 -8.76 -7.87
CA LEU A 64 -2.38 -9.59 -7.01
C LEU A 64 -2.00 -10.88 -7.72
N GLU A 65 -0.70 -11.13 -7.83
CA GLU A 65 -0.15 -12.35 -8.38
C GLU A 65 -0.51 -13.53 -7.47
N ASP A 66 -1.02 -14.61 -8.09
CA ASP A 66 -1.37 -15.83 -7.37
C ASP A 66 -0.20 -16.82 -7.32
N ASP A 67 -0.44 -18.01 -6.74
CA ASP A 67 0.60 -19.03 -6.58
C ASP A 67 1.13 -19.56 -7.92
N SER A 68 0.37 -19.39 -9.01
CA SER A 68 0.80 -19.83 -10.34
C SER A 68 1.60 -18.76 -11.09
N GLY A 69 1.75 -17.57 -10.51
CA GLY A 69 2.42 -16.44 -11.16
C GLY A 69 1.50 -15.60 -12.03
N GLU A 70 0.21 -15.86 -12.00
CA GLU A 70 -0.77 -15.09 -12.76
C GLU A 70 -1.33 -13.96 -11.91
N VAL A 71 -1.38 -12.74 -12.47
CA VAL A 71 -1.96 -11.58 -11.79
C VAL A 71 -3.46 -11.62 -11.92
N ARG A 72 -4.14 -11.75 -10.79
CA ARG A 72 -5.60 -11.74 -10.71
C ARG A 72 -6.10 -10.40 -10.24
N VAL A 73 -7.29 -10.03 -10.68
CA VAL A 73 -7.91 -8.75 -10.35
C VAL A 73 -9.18 -9.01 -9.57
N GLU A 74 -9.31 -8.35 -8.40
CA GLU A 74 -10.53 -8.42 -7.58
C GLU A 74 -10.94 -7.02 -7.18
N GLU A 75 -12.24 -6.85 -6.98
CA GLU A 75 -12.80 -5.61 -6.45
C GLU A 75 -13.06 -5.82 -4.96
N LEU A 76 -12.51 -4.92 -4.12
CA LEU A 76 -12.69 -4.95 -2.68
C LEU A 76 -13.46 -3.73 -2.22
N VAL A 77 -14.32 -3.91 -1.23
CA VAL A 77 -15.13 -2.84 -0.65
C VAL A 77 -14.85 -2.74 0.84
N GLU A 78 -15.41 -1.73 1.49
CA GLU A 78 -15.24 -1.49 2.92
C GLU A 78 -15.41 -2.78 3.73
N GLY A 79 -14.44 -3.07 4.58
CA GLY A 79 -14.41 -4.27 5.41
C GLY A 79 -13.64 -5.44 4.83
N ASP A 80 -13.34 -5.42 3.54
CA ASP A 80 -12.53 -6.47 2.93
C ASP A 80 -11.06 -6.31 3.29
N HIS A 81 -10.36 -7.42 3.36
CA HIS A 81 -8.92 -7.42 3.69
C HIS A 81 -8.20 -8.50 2.89
N ARG A 82 -6.91 -8.31 2.66
CA ARG A 82 -6.08 -9.28 1.94
C ARG A 82 -4.65 -9.24 2.45
N HIS A 83 -4.05 -10.42 2.50
CA HIS A 83 -2.61 -10.57 2.69
C HIS A 83 -1.93 -10.41 1.33
N VAL A 84 -0.88 -9.60 1.28
CA VAL A 84 -0.04 -9.42 0.10
C VAL A 84 1.34 -9.98 0.45
N PRO A 85 1.60 -11.27 0.12
CA PRO A 85 2.85 -11.93 0.53
C PRO A 85 4.07 -11.30 -0.13
N THR A 86 5.20 -11.42 0.56
CA THR A 86 6.50 -11.00 0.04
C THR A 86 6.74 -11.56 -1.36
N GLY A 87 7.24 -10.71 -2.25
CA GLY A 87 7.60 -11.11 -3.62
C GLY A 87 6.46 -11.11 -4.62
N ARG A 88 5.23 -11.00 -4.19
CA ARG A 88 4.07 -11.03 -5.08
C ARG A 88 3.90 -9.70 -5.80
N ILE A 89 3.76 -9.78 -7.11
CA ILE A 89 3.42 -8.60 -7.92
C ILE A 89 2.01 -8.14 -7.57
N HIS A 90 1.85 -6.86 -7.30
CA HIS A 90 0.55 -6.30 -6.93
C HIS A 90 0.42 -4.82 -7.27
N ARG A 91 -0.83 -4.35 -7.28
CA ARG A 91 -1.17 -2.94 -7.50
C ARG A 91 -2.50 -2.63 -6.84
N TYR A 92 -2.62 -1.45 -6.27
CA TYR A 92 -3.86 -0.92 -5.70
C TYR A 92 -4.37 0.19 -6.60
N GLU A 93 -5.62 0.08 -7.05
CA GLU A 93 -6.27 1.09 -7.89
C GLU A 93 -7.59 1.53 -7.25
N ALA A 94 -7.78 2.82 -7.05
CA ALA A 94 -9.01 3.34 -6.46
C ALA A 94 -10.08 3.54 -7.53
N ILE A 95 -11.16 2.77 -7.46
CA ILE A 95 -12.35 2.98 -8.29
C ILE A 95 -13.07 4.23 -7.78
N GLU A 96 -13.23 4.33 -6.46
CA GLU A 96 -13.66 5.52 -5.73
C GLU A 96 -12.51 5.92 -4.82
N ARG A 97 -12.53 7.12 -4.26
CA ARG A 97 -11.52 7.50 -3.27
C ARG A 97 -11.49 6.44 -2.17
N THR A 98 -10.33 5.89 -1.91
CA THR A 98 -10.18 4.72 -1.04
C THR A 98 -9.21 5.02 0.09
N GLU A 99 -9.54 4.53 1.28
CA GLU A 99 -8.65 4.56 2.44
C GLU A 99 -8.33 3.11 2.81
N LEU A 100 -7.05 2.77 2.74
CA LEU A 100 -6.54 1.46 3.13
C LEU A 100 -5.75 1.57 4.41
N ILE A 101 -6.00 0.66 5.35
CA ILE A 101 -5.09 0.47 6.47
C ILE A 101 -4.10 -0.60 6.04
N GLU A 102 -2.82 -0.27 6.04
CA GLU A 102 -1.76 -1.21 5.72
C GLU A 102 -0.94 -1.48 6.97
N VAL A 103 -0.69 -2.76 7.25
CA VAL A 103 0.28 -3.17 8.26
C VAL A 103 1.35 -3.99 7.56
N SER A 104 2.60 -3.80 7.93
CA SER A 104 3.70 -4.47 7.25
C SER A 104 4.90 -4.65 8.17
N THR A 105 5.84 -5.46 7.71
CA THR A 105 7.18 -5.47 8.25
C THR A 105 7.86 -4.11 7.97
N PRO A 106 8.97 -3.77 8.65
CA PRO A 106 9.43 -2.37 8.70
C PRO A 106 10.18 -1.83 7.48
N GLU A 107 10.32 -2.59 6.41
CA GLU A 107 11.07 -2.20 5.21
C GLU A 107 10.30 -1.17 4.37
N LEU A 108 10.32 0.09 4.78
CA LEU A 108 9.58 1.17 4.11
C LEU A 108 10.03 1.43 2.67
N ASP A 109 11.31 1.26 2.40
CA ASP A 109 11.91 1.61 1.11
C ASP A 109 12.02 0.43 0.15
N ASP A 110 11.52 -0.73 0.55
CA ASP A 110 11.64 -1.96 -0.22
C ASP A 110 10.54 -2.03 -1.27
N VAL A 111 10.79 -1.42 -2.42
CA VAL A 111 9.86 -1.48 -3.55
C VAL A 111 10.60 -1.58 -4.88
N VAL A 112 10.12 -2.49 -5.74
CA VAL A 112 10.53 -2.58 -7.15
C VAL A 112 9.30 -2.23 -7.98
N ARG A 113 9.33 -1.11 -8.66
CA ARG A 113 8.22 -0.64 -9.50
C ARG A 113 8.42 -1.15 -10.91
N LEU A 114 7.49 -1.98 -11.38
CA LEU A 114 7.54 -2.62 -12.70
C LEU A 114 6.83 -1.77 -13.75
N ASP A 115 5.80 -1.05 -13.35
CA ASP A 115 5.04 -0.13 -14.21
C ASP A 115 4.44 0.95 -13.32
N ASP A 116 4.52 2.20 -13.74
CA ASP A 116 4.06 3.31 -12.93
C ASP A 116 3.51 4.43 -13.81
N ASP A 117 2.27 4.84 -13.55
CA ASP A 117 1.60 5.92 -14.29
C ASP A 117 2.33 7.26 -14.14
N PHE A 118 3.21 7.39 -13.13
CA PHE A 118 3.89 8.63 -12.78
C PHE A 118 5.40 8.61 -13.09
N GLY A 119 5.85 7.61 -13.85
CA GLY A 119 7.22 7.54 -14.34
C GLY A 119 8.28 7.16 -13.31
N ARG A 120 7.91 6.46 -12.23
CA ARG A 120 8.83 6.08 -11.16
C ARG A 120 9.31 4.64 -11.23
N GLU A 121 9.30 4.00 -12.43
CA GLU A 121 9.74 2.62 -12.58
C GLU A 121 11.15 2.41 -12.03
N GLY A 122 11.40 1.19 -11.54
CA GLY A 122 12.67 0.79 -10.97
C GLY A 122 12.59 0.68 -9.45
N THR A 123 13.74 0.69 -8.81
CA THR A 123 13.83 0.69 -7.35
C THR A 123 13.98 2.12 -6.86
N SER A 124 13.32 2.45 -5.77
CA SER A 124 13.47 3.78 -5.21
C SER A 124 12.91 3.83 -3.81
N ALA A 125 13.26 4.88 -3.10
CA ALA A 125 12.63 5.25 -1.86
C ALA A 125 11.15 5.57 -2.09
N PRO A 126 10.33 5.46 -1.08
CA PRO A 126 8.91 5.74 -1.14
C PRO A 126 8.60 7.18 -1.54
#